data_5b524cbe63d8f41c925c0186f6dc3c77
#
_entry.id   5b524cbe63d8f41c925c0186f6dc3c77
#
_cell.length_a   1.000
_cell.length_b   1.000
_cell.length_c   1.000
_cell.angle_alpha   90.00
_cell.angle_beta   90.00
_cell.angle_gamma   90.00
#
_symmetry.space_group_name_H-M   'P 1'
#
loop_
_entity.id
_entity.type
_entity.pdbx_description
1 polymer ?
#
loop_
_entity_poly.entity_id
_entity_poly.type
_entity_poly.pdbx_seq_one_letter_code
_entity_poly.pdbx_strand_id
1 'polypeptide(L)'
;MENFTDKLAVITGGASGVGFAIGEALAKEGAKVILTDIEAESLETSAKSLMDQSLNVHFKVADVSSPESMMELAKWCEAEHGPVHLLFNNAGVAPAELLPIWQTKPNDWQWAYGVNVMGVLHGIQAFVPAMMAHGQESRIINTCSGNGAFINLPSTPIYTSSKASVSSITEVLKLQLEQAESNIKVSILFPGPHTVRTKLFSAERNRPEALARDPNAPEHPISSVEDMLEMMSSMGIEMETTEPEEVASFCLAEIKKSNYWINPVNDKSEQAFKDRVESIITRSDLPNPNIF
;
A
#
# COMPACT_ATOMS: atom_id res chain seq x y z
N MET A 1 -20.08 0.88 3.37
CA MET A 1 -20.21 1.70 2.13
C MET A 1 -20.54 0.77 0.97
N GLU A 2 -21.76 0.77 0.52
CA GLU A 2 -22.26 -0.14 -0.54
C GLU A 2 -22.19 0.47 -1.94
N ASN A 3 -22.14 1.81 -2.02
CA ASN A 3 -22.12 2.57 -3.25
C ASN A 3 -21.04 3.65 -3.21
N PHE A 4 -20.32 3.82 -4.30
CA PHE A 4 -19.26 4.81 -4.46
C PHE A 4 -19.66 6.04 -5.28
N THR A 5 -20.87 6.05 -5.85
CA THR A 5 -21.39 7.20 -6.62
C THR A 5 -21.33 8.47 -5.78
N ASP A 6 -20.78 9.53 -6.37
CA ASP A 6 -20.58 10.85 -5.75
C ASP A 6 -19.63 10.85 -4.51
N LYS A 7 -18.95 9.76 -4.22
CA LYS A 7 -17.95 9.72 -3.16
C LYS A 7 -16.62 10.22 -3.69
N LEU A 8 -15.93 11.07 -2.90
CA LEU A 8 -14.58 11.50 -3.21
C LEU A 8 -13.58 10.51 -2.63
N ALA A 9 -12.74 9.94 -3.50
CA ALA A 9 -11.66 9.03 -3.16
C ALA A 9 -10.29 9.68 -3.42
N VAL A 10 -9.38 9.59 -2.48
CA VAL A 10 -7.97 9.99 -2.63
C VAL A 10 -7.11 8.74 -2.54
N ILE A 11 -6.19 8.55 -3.51
CA ILE A 11 -5.38 7.34 -3.63
C ILE A 11 -3.91 7.74 -3.80
N THR A 12 -3.08 7.41 -2.82
CA THR A 12 -1.63 7.60 -2.92
C THR A 12 -0.97 6.44 -3.67
N GLY A 13 0.12 6.71 -4.39
CA GLY A 13 0.71 5.73 -5.30
C GLY A 13 -0.21 5.44 -6.49
N GLY A 14 -0.91 6.47 -6.98
CA GLY A 14 -1.96 6.36 -7.99
C GLY A 14 -1.45 6.37 -9.45
N ALA A 15 -0.15 6.56 -9.67
CA ALA A 15 0.41 6.61 -11.02
C ALA A 15 0.52 5.23 -11.69
N SER A 16 0.44 4.14 -10.94
CA SER A 16 0.61 2.78 -11.51
C SER A 16 0.11 1.69 -10.56
N GLY A 17 0.09 0.45 -11.05
CA GLY A 17 -0.14 -0.76 -10.24
C GLY A 17 -1.46 -0.72 -9.47
N VAL A 18 -1.44 -1.20 -8.23
CA VAL A 18 -2.64 -1.37 -7.40
C VAL A 18 -3.38 -0.04 -7.18
N GLY A 19 -2.65 1.07 -6.93
CA GLY A 19 -3.27 2.37 -6.71
C GLY A 19 -4.03 2.88 -7.94
N PHE A 20 -3.44 2.75 -9.12
CA PHE A 20 -4.08 3.10 -10.39
C PHE A 20 -5.32 2.23 -10.65
N ALA A 21 -5.19 0.91 -10.51
CA ALA A 21 -6.30 -0.02 -10.74
C ALA A 21 -7.47 0.21 -9.78
N ILE A 22 -7.22 0.52 -8.49
CA ILE A 22 -8.25 0.91 -7.53
C ILE A 22 -8.93 2.22 -7.98
N GLY A 23 -8.14 3.21 -8.42
CA GLY A 23 -8.67 4.48 -8.91
C GLY A 23 -9.58 4.31 -10.12
N GLU A 24 -9.16 3.52 -11.08
CA GLU A 24 -9.94 3.18 -12.27
C GLU A 24 -11.25 2.47 -11.89
N ALA A 25 -11.19 1.45 -11.03
CA ALA A 25 -12.35 0.69 -10.60
C ALA A 25 -13.37 1.57 -9.85
N LEU A 26 -12.90 2.44 -8.95
CA LEU A 26 -13.76 3.39 -8.24
C LEU A 26 -14.41 4.40 -9.19
N ALA A 27 -13.65 4.94 -10.13
CA ALA A 27 -14.18 5.90 -11.11
C ALA A 27 -15.24 5.25 -12.02
N LYS A 28 -15.06 4.00 -12.43
CA LYS A 28 -16.05 3.21 -13.17
C LYS A 28 -17.33 2.97 -12.37
N GLU A 29 -17.24 2.93 -11.05
CA GLU A 29 -18.40 2.82 -10.14
C GLU A 29 -18.99 4.20 -9.74
N GLY A 30 -18.58 5.28 -10.41
CA GLY A 30 -19.16 6.62 -10.25
C GLY A 30 -18.55 7.46 -9.13
N ALA A 31 -17.43 7.04 -8.56
CA ALA A 31 -16.69 7.88 -7.63
C ALA A 31 -15.97 9.03 -8.36
N LYS A 32 -15.81 10.16 -7.65
CA LYS A 32 -14.81 11.18 -8.00
C LYS A 32 -13.47 10.74 -7.43
N VAL A 33 -12.46 10.62 -8.25
CA VAL A 33 -11.16 10.06 -7.86
C VAL A 33 -10.05 11.09 -7.98
N ILE A 34 -9.24 11.21 -6.94
CA ILE A 34 -7.98 11.96 -6.97
C ILE A 34 -6.85 10.96 -6.88
N LEU A 35 -6.10 10.83 -7.98
CA LEU A 35 -4.85 10.11 -8.00
C LEU A 35 -3.72 11.02 -7.52
N THR A 36 -2.86 10.52 -6.62
CA THR A 36 -1.68 11.26 -6.20
C THR A 36 -0.45 10.35 -6.19
N ASP A 37 0.67 10.90 -6.61
CA ASP A 37 1.95 10.21 -6.70
C ASP A 37 3.09 11.23 -6.69
N ILE A 38 4.31 10.77 -6.45
CA ILE A 38 5.53 11.58 -6.57
C ILE A 38 6.00 11.68 -8.04
N GLU A 39 5.64 10.71 -8.88
CA GLU A 39 6.04 10.62 -10.30
C GLU A 39 5.11 11.47 -11.18
N ALA A 40 5.41 12.77 -11.32
CA ALA A 40 4.51 13.73 -11.98
C ALA A 40 4.09 13.33 -13.41
N GLU A 41 5.02 12.92 -14.27
CA GLU A 41 4.73 12.56 -15.67
C GLU A 41 3.90 11.27 -15.77
N SER A 42 4.26 10.26 -14.99
CA SER A 42 3.52 8.99 -14.91
C SER A 42 2.10 9.22 -14.39
N LEU A 43 1.96 10.04 -13.34
CA LEU A 43 0.68 10.38 -12.74
C LEU A 43 -0.23 11.12 -13.73
N GLU A 44 0.30 12.13 -14.43
CA GLU A 44 -0.46 12.87 -15.42
C GLU A 44 -0.91 11.97 -16.59
N THR A 45 -0.02 11.10 -17.08
CA THR A 45 -0.33 10.16 -18.16
C THR A 45 -1.44 9.19 -17.74
N SER A 46 -1.32 8.62 -16.55
CA SER A 46 -2.31 7.68 -15.99
C SER A 46 -3.65 8.35 -15.75
N ALA A 47 -3.66 9.54 -15.16
CA ALA A 47 -4.90 10.28 -14.93
C ALA A 47 -5.59 10.65 -16.26
N LYS A 48 -4.83 11.15 -17.25
CA LYS A 48 -5.38 11.47 -18.58
C LYS A 48 -5.99 10.26 -19.27
N SER A 49 -5.39 9.08 -19.16
CA SER A 49 -5.94 7.85 -19.76
C SER A 49 -7.33 7.50 -19.22
N LEU A 50 -7.64 7.85 -17.97
CA LEU A 50 -8.97 7.67 -17.36
C LEU A 50 -9.91 8.84 -17.72
N MET A 51 -9.41 10.06 -17.74
CA MET A 51 -10.19 11.25 -18.17
C MET A 51 -10.65 11.14 -19.62
N ASP A 52 -9.84 10.58 -20.50
CA ASP A 52 -10.18 10.33 -21.93
C ASP A 52 -11.33 9.31 -22.06
N GLN A 53 -11.51 8.45 -21.05
CA GLN A 53 -12.66 7.54 -20.94
C GLN A 53 -13.90 8.22 -20.33
N SER A 54 -13.87 9.54 -20.14
CA SER A 54 -14.95 10.33 -19.48
C SER A 54 -15.18 9.94 -18.00
N LEU A 55 -14.18 9.38 -17.34
CA LEU A 55 -14.23 9.09 -15.91
C LEU A 55 -13.92 10.35 -15.09
N ASN A 56 -14.57 10.49 -13.93
CA ASN A 56 -14.40 11.65 -13.05
C ASN A 56 -13.11 11.51 -12.21
N VAL A 57 -11.99 11.76 -12.87
CA VAL A 57 -10.64 11.61 -12.29
C VAL A 57 -9.91 12.96 -12.31
N HIS A 58 -9.21 13.24 -11.23
CA HIS A 58 -8.30 14.37 -11.06
C HIS A 58 -6.97 13.86 -10.52
N PHE A 59 -5.95 14.70 -10.56
CA PHE A 59 -4.66 14.33 -10.01
C PHE A 59 -3.93 15.51 -9.38
N LYS A 60 -3.07 15.21 -8.41
CA LYS A 60 -2.16 16.18 -7.79
C LYS A 60 -0.90 15.47 -7.35
N VAL A 61 0.25 16.02 -7.71
CA VAL A 61 1.55 15.50 -7.25
C VAL A 61 1.67 15.74 -5.75
N ALA A 62 2.06 14.69 -5.01
CA ALA A 62 2.40 14.78 -3.60
C ALA A 62 3.43 13.73 -3.21
N ASP A 63 4.30 14.10 -2.27
CA ASP A 63 5.24 13.19 -1.62
C ASP A 63 4.67 12.76 -0.27
N VAL A 64 4.34 11.49 -0.13
CA VAL A 64 3.78 10.94 1.11
C VAL A 64 4.78 10.98 2.28
N SER A 65 6.07 11.03 2.00
CA SER A 65 7.11 11.13 3.03
C SER A 65 7.20 12.52 3.66
N SER A 66 6.60 13.56 3.02
CA SER A 66 6.51 14.92 3.53
C SER A 66 5.16 15.20 4.18
N PRO A 67 5.10 15.47 5.49
CA PRO A 67 3.85 15.84 6.15
C PRO A 67 3.26 17.14 5.59
N GLU A 68 4.09 18.11 5.17
CA GLU A 68 3.64 19.36 4.56
C GLU A 68 2.95 19.10 3.23
N SER A 69 3.53 18.27 2.37
CA SER A 69 2.96 17.87 1.08
C SER A 69 1.59 17.20 1.24
N MET A 70 1.46 16.31 2.23
CA MET A 70 0.20 15.63 2.52
C MET A 70 -0.87 16.58 3.09
N MET A 71 -0.49 17.54 3.93
CA MET A 71 -1.39 18.57 4.43
C MET A 71 -1.86 19.51 3.31
N GLU A 72 -0.98 19.87 2.37
CA GLU A 72 -1.34 20.66 1.18
C GLU A 72 -2.29 19.89 0.26
N LEU A 73 -2.05 18.60 0.06
CA LEU A 73 -2.95 17.72 -0.69
C LEU A 73 -4.34 17.70 -0.07
N ALA A 74 -4.44 17.48 1.24
CA ALA A 74 -5.72 17.41 1.95
C ALA A 74 -6.51 18.72 1.85
N LYS A 75 -5.85 19.86 2.08
CA LYS A 75 -6.47 21.19 1.94
C LYS A 75 -6.96 21.45 0.51
N TRP A 76 -6.17 21.08 -0.49
CA TRP A 76 -6.57 21.23 -1.88
C TRP A 76 -7.76 20.34 -2.23
N CYS A 77 -7.78 19.08 -1.77
CA CYS A 77 -8.91 18.18 -1.96
C CYS A 77 -10.19 18.77 -1.40
N GLU A 78 -10.17 19.29 -0.17
CA GLU A 78 -11.33 19.87 0.49
C GLU A 78 -11.81 21.13 -0.23
N ALA A 79 -10.90 22.02 -0.64
CA ALA A 79 -11.24 23.30 -1.27
C ALA A 79 -11.81 23.14 -2.68
N GLU A 80 -11.22 22.26 -3.50
CA GLU A 80 -11.57 22.13 -4.92
C GLU A 80 -12.58 21.01 -5.20
N HIS A 81 -12.64 20.00 -4.32
CA HIS A 81 -13.39 18.77 -4.60
C HIS A 81 -14.41 18.40 -3.53
N GLY A 82 -14.30 18.99 -2.35
CA GLY A 82 -15.22 18.75 -1.23
C GLY A 82 -14.75 17.64 -0.26
N PRO A 83 -15.65 17.13 0.59
CA PRO A 83 -15.28 16.20 1.65
C PRO A 83 -14.77 14.87 1.12
N VAL A 84 -13.65 14.41 1.67
CA VAL A 84 -13.05 13.12 1.30
C VAL A 84 -13.78 11.99 2.04
N HIS A 85 -14.25 11.01 1.28
CA HIS A 85 -14.97 9.84 1.81
C HIS A 85 -14.12 8.57 1.85
N LEU A 86 -13.17 8.43 0.92
CA LEU A 86 -12.29 7.28 0.81
C LEU A 86 -10.85 7.76 0.77
N LEU A 87 -10.02 7.26 1.68
CA LEU A 87 -8.58 7.49 1.69
C LEU A 87 -7.86 6.15 1.53
N PHE A 88 -7.10 6.01 0.44
CA PHE A 88 -6.22 4.88 0.22
C PHE A 88 -4.77 5.31 0.44
N ASN A 89 -4.20 4.94 1.57
CA ASN A 89 -2.77 5.04 1.82
C ASN A 89 -2.12 3.81 1.18
N ASN A 90 -1.85 3.93 -0.13
CA ASN A 90 -1.36 2.81 -0.93
C ASN A 90 0.09 2.98 -1.40
N ALA A 91 0.62 4.21 -1.47
CA ALA A 91 2.01 4.44 -1.84
C ALA A 91 2.98 3.59 -1.01
N GLY A 92 3.96 2.98 -1.68
CA GLY A 92 4.93 2.14 -1.02
C GLY A 92 6.14 1.85 -1.89
N VAL A 93 7.25 1.53 -1.25
CA VAL A 93 8.51 1.17 -1.87
C VAL A 93 9.07 -0.12 -1.27
N ALA A 94 9.81 -0.88 -2.08
CA ALA A 94 10.62 -2.00 -1.62
C ALA A 94 12.07 -1.66 -1.96
N PRO A 95 12.93 -1.40 -0.94
CA PRO A 95 14.34 -1.20 -1.21
C PRO A 95 14.99 -2.48 -1.73
N ALA A 96 16.09 -2.33 -2.46
CA ALA A 96 16.87 -3.45 -2.93
C ALA A 96 17.62 -4.10 -1.76
N GLU A 97 17.08 -5.19 -1.20
CA GLU A 97 17.56 -5.85 0.01
C GLU A 97 18.37 -7.11 -0.34
N LEU A 98 19.71 -7.02 -0.27
CA LEU A 98 20.63 -8.15 -0.49
C LEU A 98 21.47 -8.50 0.72
N LEU A 99 21.43 -7.64 1.72
CA LEU A 99 22.29 -7.77 2.89
C LEU A 99 21.52 -8.27 4.11
N PRO A 100 22.15 -9.08 4.95
CA PRO A 100 21.55 -9.43 6.23
C PRO A 100 21.34 -8.14 7.08
N ILE A 101 20.35 -8.16 7.96
CA ILE A 101 19.88 -7.00 8.70
C ILE A 101 21.00 -6.22 9.41
N TRP A 102 22.04 -6.89 9.88
CA TRP A 102 23.18 -6.26 10.57
C TRP A 102 24.20 -5.60 9.63
N GLN A 103 23.96 -5.64 8.30
CA GLN A 103 24.79 -4.99 7.27
C GLN A 103 24.01 -3.97 6.43
N THR A 104 22.68 -3.88 6.62
CA THR A 104 21.84 -2.91 5.92
C THR A 104 22.24 -1.48 6.31
N LYS A 105 21.99 -0.52 5.42
CA LYS A 105 22.42 0.86 5.60
C LYS A 105 21.28 1.73 6.16
N PRO A 106 21.59 2.75 7.00
CA PRO A 106 20.58 3.64 7.56
C PRO A 106 19.69 4.33 6.50
N ASN A 107 20.25 4.73 5.35
CA ASN A 107 19.50 5.37 4.28
C ASN A 107 18.38 4.48 3.72
N ASP A 108 18.60 3.15 3.64
CA ASP A 108 17.59 2.21 3.17
C ASP A 108 16.39 2.16 4.12
N TRP A 109 16.66 2.16 5.43
CA TRP A 109 15.66 2.21 6.48
C TRP A 109 14.89 3.54 6.45
N GLN A 110 15.62 4.67 6.41
CA GLN A 110 15.02 5.99 6.42
C GLN A 110 14.08 6.18 5.23
N TRP A 111 14.51 5.76 4.04
CA TRP A 111 13.68 5.86 2.85
C TRP A 111 12.44 4.99 2.92
N ALA A 112 12.60 3.69 3.18
CA ALA A 112 11.47 2.78 3.23
C ALA A 112 10.47 3.11 4.34
N TYR A 113 10.95 3.47 5.53
CA TYR A 113 10.07 3.91 6.62
C TYR A 113 9.43 5.25 6.34
N GLY A 114 10.16 6.19 5.73
CA GLY A 114 9.63 7.49 5.31
C GLY A 114 8.41 7.35 4.40
N VAL A 115 8.48 6.44 3.44
CA VAL A 115 7.36 6.19 2.50
C VAL A 115 6.32 5.24 3.10
N ASN A 116 6.72 4.02 3.49
CA ASN A 116 5.77 2.96 3.83
C ASN A 116 5.05 3.20 5.16
N VAL A 117 5.73 3.79 6.16
CA VAL A 117 5.21 3.95 7.52
C VAL A 117 4.76 5.39 7.76
N MET A 118 5.69 6.34 7.58
CA MET A 118 5.38 7.74 7.81
C MET A 118 4.38 8.27 6.77
N GLY A 119 4.45 7.80 5.51
CA GLY A 119 3.47 8.15 4.49
C GLY A 119 2.03 7.76 4.88
N VAL A 120 1.83 6.58 5.45
CA VAL A 120 0.52 6.18 6.00
C VAL A 120 0.12 7.09 7.16
N LEU A 121 1.04 7.38 8.08
CA LEU A 121 0.76 8.26 9.22
C LEU A 121 0.42 9.69 8.77
N HIS A 122 1.17 10.24 7.81
CA HIS A 122 0.91 11.59 7.27
C HIS A 122 -0.46 11.65 6.57
N GLY A 123 -0.83 10.59 5.81
CA GLY A 123 -2.17 10.49 5.23
C GLY A 123 -3.27 10.49 6.30
N ILE A 124 -3.11 9.70 7.36
CA ILE A 124 -4.04 9.69 8.50
C ILE A 124 -4.14 11.09 9.13
N GLN A 125 -3.02 11.73 9.45
CA GLN A 125 -2.98 13.03 10.12
C GLN A 125 -3.55 14.16 9.25
N ALA A 126 -3.35 14.10 7.93
CA ALA A 126 -3.81 15.12 7.01
C ALA A 126 -5.32 15.04 6.74
N PHE A 127 -5.89 13.83 6.66
CA PHE A 127 -7.27 13.65 6.19
C PHE A 127 -8.27 13.34 7.32
N VAL A 128 -7.90 12.58 8.34
CA VAL A 128 -8.85 12.12 9.38
C VAL A 128 -9.54 13.27 10.11
N PRO A 129 -8.88 14.38 10.48
CA PRO A 129 -9.56 15.49 11.15
C PRO A 129 -10.73 16.05 10.35
N ALA A 130 -10.57 16.26 9.04
CA ALA A 130 -11.63 16.74 8.16
C ALA A 130 -12.70 15.67 7.92
N MET A 131 -12.30 14.41 7.76
CA MET A 131 -13.24 13.28 7.64
C MET A 131 -14.10 13.11 8.89
N MET A 132 -13.56 13.33 10.08
CA MET A 132 -14.35 13.37 11.33
C MET A 132 -15.28 14.58 11.38
N ALA A 133 -14.81 15.75 10.96
CA ALA A 133 -15.56 16.99 11.05
C ALA A 133 -16.82 16.99 10.17
N HIS A 134 -16.76 16.43 8.94
CA HIS A 134 -17.96 16.35 8.10
C HIS A 134 -18.92 15.22 8.50
N GLY A 135 -18.48 14.25 9.29
CA GLY A 135 -19.31 13.21 9.91
C GLY A 135 -20.02 12.24 8.97
N GLN A 136 -19.75 12.30 7.66
CA GLN A 136 -20.36 11.39 6.67
C GLN A 136 -19.69 10.01 6.73
N GLU A 137 -20.40 8.99 6.22
CA GLU A 137 -19.84 7.65 6.09
C GLU A 137 -18.55 7.70 5.25
N SER A 138 -17.45 7.30 5.84
CA SER A 138 -16.12 7.38 5.25
C SER A 138 -15.31 6.11 5.53
N ARG A 139 -14.25 5.89 4.74
CA ARG A 139 -13.39 4.73 4.93
C ARG A 139 -11.93 5.06 4.65
N ILE A 140 -11.05 4.50 5.46
CA ILE A 140 -9.61 4.53 5.28
C ILE A 140 -9.14 3.11 4.96
N ILE A 141 -8.35 2.97 3.90
CA ILE A 141 -7.74 1.72 3.49
C ILE A 141 -6.23 1.89 3.48
N ASN A 142 -5.53 1.15 4.32
CA ASN A 142 -4.08 1.14 4.35
C ASN A 142 -3.55 -0.13 3.66
N THR A 143 -2.69 0.05 2.64
CA THR A 143 -2.09 -1.07 1.91
C THR A 143 -0.90 -1.63 2.68
N CYS A 144 -1.07 -2.83 3.18
CA CYS A 144 -0.08 -3.62 3.90
C CYS A 144 0.57 -4.68 2.98
N SER A 145 1.03 -5.76 3.56
CA SER A 145 1.54 -6.95 2.89
C SER A 145 1.43 -8.16 3.81
N GLY A 146 1.20 -9.32 3.25
CA GLY A 146 1.31 -10.58 3.98
C GLY A 146 2.71 -10.76 4.59
N ASN A 147 3.74 -10.27 3.86
CA ASN A 147 5.08 -10.14 4.41
C ASN A 147 5.15 -8.96 5.40
N GLY A 148 5.41 -9.26 6.65
CA GLY A 148 5.41 -8.33 7.78
C GLY A 148 4.18 -8.45 8.68
N ALA A 149 2.97 -8.59 8.12
CA ALA A 149 1.78 -8.78 8.93
C ALA A 149 1.59 -10.25 9.37
N PHE A 150 1.67 -11.18 8.44
CA PHE A 150 1.43 -12.60 8.72
C PHE A 150 2.72 -13.39 8.88
N ILE A 151 3.67 -13.19 7.99
CA ILE A 151 4.96 -13.88 7.95
C ILE A 151 6.08 -12.86 7.87
N ASN A 152 7.27 -13.23 8.34
CA ASN A 152 8.46 -12.39 8.26
C ASN A 152 9.49 -13.06 7.36
N LEU A 153 9.70 -12.51 6.16
CA LEU A 153 10.68 -13.04 5.23
C LEU A 153 12.09 -12.55 5.59
N PRO A 154 13.04 -13.44 5.79
CA PRO A 154 14.41 -13.06 6.15
C PRO A 154 15.16 -12.32 5.02
N SER A 155 14.70 -12.48 3.78
CA SER A 155 15.31 -11.82 2.61
C SER A 155 14.98 -10.34 2.47
N THR A 156 13.96 -9.84 3.18
CA THR A 156 13.46 -8.45 3.04
C THR A 156 13.23 -7.78 4.39
N PRO A 157 14.28 -7.64 5.24
CA PRO A 157 14.13 -7.19 6.63
C PRO A 157 13.50 -5.78 6.77
N ILE A 158 13.86 -4.85 5.88
CA ILE A 158 13.37 -3.46 5.92
C ILE A 158 11.91 -3.40 5.49
N TYR A 159 11.59 -4.02 4.34
CA TYR A 159 10.22 -4.07 3.85
C TYR A 159 9.30 -4.79 4.84
N THR A 160 9.70 -5.98 5.31
CA THR A 160 8.98 -6.78 6.30
C THR A 160 8.62 -5.95 7.53
N SER A 161 9.61 -5.31 8.15
CA SER A 161 9.38 -4.53 9.38
C SER A 161 8.53 -3.28 9.13
N SER A 162 8.67 -2.63 7.97
CA SER A 162 7.83 -1.48 7.60
C SER A 162 6.37 -1.88 7.45
N LYS A 163 6.07 -3.02 6.82
CA LYS A 163 4.69 -3.50 6.64
C LYS A 163 4.08 -4.04 7.94
N ALA A 164 4.89 -4.64 8.83
CA ALA A 164 4.45 -4.96 10.19
C ALA A 164 4.00 -3.71 10.96
N SER A 165 4.73 -2.61 10.82
CA SER A 165 4.37 -1.32 11.42
C SER A 165 3.05 -0.77 10.86
N VAL A 166 2.82 -0.87 9.55
CA VAL A 166 1.54 -0.47 8.91
C VAL A 166 0.37 -1.27 9.47
N SER A 167 0.54 -2.60 9.66
CA SER A 167 -0.50 -3.44 10.26
C SER A 167 -0.89 -2.93 11.66
N SER A 168 0.09 -2.73 12.52
CA SER A 168 -0.13 -2.24 13.89
C SER A 168 -0.77 -0.84 13.92
N ILE A 169 -0.30 0.11 13.10
CA ILE A 169 -0.89 1.45 13.00
C ILE A 169 -2.36 1.37 12.56
N THR A 170 -2.68 0.50 11.61
CA THR A 170 -4.03 0.35 11.08
C THR A 170 -5.00 -0.21 12.12
N GLU A 171 -4.56 -1.21 12.90
CA GLU A 171 -5.34 -1.76 14.00
C GLU A 171 -5.61 -0.72 15.09
N VAL A 172 -4.58 0.02 15.51
CA VAL A 172 -4.72 1.09 16.50
C VAL A 172 -5.66 2.19 16.00
N LEU A 173 -5.52 2.64 14.75
CA LEU A 173 -6.41 3.63 14.15
C LEU A 173 -7.88 3.19 14.19
N LYS A 174 -8.14 1.93 13.80
CA LYS A 174 -9.49 1.37 13.85
C LYS A 174 -10.09 1.45 15.24
N LEU A 175 -9.35 0.99 16.26
CA LEU A 175 -9.82 0.99 17.65
C LEU A 175 -10.04 2.42 18.18
N GLN A 176 -9.18 3.37 17.84
CA GLN A 176 -9.33 4.77 18.25
C GLN A 176 -10.55 5.44 17.60
N LEU A 177 -10.81 5.19 16.32
CA LEU A 177 -11.99 5.73 15.62
C LEU A 177 -13.30 5.12 16.14
N GLU A 178 -13.29 3.84 16.56
CA GLU A 178 -14.43 3.20 17.24
C GLU A 178 -14.65 3.80 18.63
N GLN A 179 -13.60 4.05 19.42
CA GLN A 179 -13.70 4.73 20.71
C GLN A 179 -14.23 6.17 20.60
N ALA A 180 -13.92 6.83 19.49
CA ALA A 180 -14.40 8.17 19.17
C ALA A 180 -15.82 8.17 18.58
N GLU A 181 -16.48 7.02 18.47
CA GLU A 181 -17.81 6.85 17.85
C GLU A 181 -17.88 7.46 16.43
N SER A 182 -16.78 7.39 15.68
CA SER A 182 -16.67 7.98 14.35
C SER A 182 -17.40 7.16 13.29
N ASN A 183 -17.96 7.85 12.28
CA ASN A 183 -18.52 7.22 11.08
C ASN A 183 -17.43 6.75 10.08
N ILE A 184 -16.16 6.86 10.42
CA ILE A 184 -15.05 6.41 9.59
C ILE A 184 -14.78 4.92 9.89
N LYS A 185 -14.88 4.09 8.86
CA LYS A 185 -14.46 2.68 8.93
C LYS A 185 -13.01 2.55 8.45
N VAL A 186 -12.31 1.56 8.97
CA VAL A 186 -10.92 1.26 8.57
C VAL A 186 -10.88 -0.14 7.97
N SER A 187 -10.08 -0.30 6.93
CA SER A 187 -9.72 -1.60 6.37
C SER A 187 -8.21 -1.67 6.12
N ILE A 188 -7.68 -2.87 6.14
CA ILE A 188 -6.30 -3.15 5.79
C ILE A 188 -6.28 -4.04 4.54
N LEU A 189 -5.58 -3.59 3.49
CA LEU A 189 -5.48 -4.30 2.21
C LEU A 189 -4.16 -5.07 2.14
N PHE A 190 -4.25 -6.34 1.80
CA PHE A 190 -3.13 -7.20 1.49
C PHE A 190 -3.20 -7.58 0.00
N PRO A 191 -2.46 -6.90 -0.88
CA PRO A 191 -2.44 -7.24 -2.30
C PRO A 191 -1.94 -8.67 -2.51
N GLY A 192 -2.70 -9.46 -3.26
CA GLY A 192 -2.41 -10.88 -3.45
C GLY A 192 -3.56 -11.60 -4.16
N PRO A 193 -3.61 -12.94 -4.08
CA PRO A 193 -2.87 -13.85 -3.18
C PRO A 193 -1.42 -14.14 -3.57
N HIS A 194 -1.04 -13.84 -4.81
CA HIS A 194 0.31 -14.06 -5.34
C HIS A 194 1.05 -12.74 -5.48
N THR A 195 2.29 -12.77 -5.96
CA THR A 195 3.04 -11.55 -6.26
C THR A 195 2.29 -10.70 -7.28
N VAL A 196 2.01 -9.45 -6.93
CA VAL A 196 1.25 -8.55 -7.80
C VAL A 196 2.18 -7.91 -8.84
N ARG A 197 1.75 -7.90 -10.10
CA ARG A 197 2.49 -7.28 -11.22
C ARG A 197 2.46 -5.76 -11.11
N THR A 198 3.47 -5.21 -10.43
CA THR A 198 3.61 -3.76 -10.20
C THR A 198 5.05 -3.31 -10.39
N LYS A 199 5.26 -1.99 -10.38
CA LYS A 199 6.59 -1.38 -10.40
C LYS A 199 7.27 -1.33 -9.01
N LEU A 200 6.82 -2.13 -8.05
CA LEU A 200 7.37 -2.12 -6.68
C LEU A 200 8.85 -2.50 -6.65
N PHE A 201 9.28 -3.47 -7.45
CA PHE A 201 10.68 -3.90 -7.53
C PHE A 201 11.61 -2.86 -8.20
N SER A 202 11.08 -1.93 -8.96
CA SER A 202 11.83 -0.81 -9.54
C SER A 202 11.69 0.49 -8.75
N ALA A 203 11.31 0.43 -7.47
CA ALA A 203 11.05 1.60 -6.63
C ALA A 203 12.29 2.51 -6.45
N GLU A 204 13.51 1.99 -6.60
CA GLU A 204 14.78 2.74 -6.50
C GLU A 204 14.82 3.99 -7.41
N ARG A 205 14.05 4.02 -8.52
CA ARG A 205 13.92 5.19 -9.41
C ARG A 205 13.35 6.44 -8.69
N ASN A 206 12.63 6.24 -7.59
CA ASN A 206 12.00 7.31 -6.80
C ASN A 206 12.78 7.63 -5.52
N ARG A 207 13.99 7.08 -5.39
CA ARG A 207 14.80 7.28 -4.20
C ARG A 207 15.37 8.70 -4.19
N PRO A 208 15.17 9.48 -3.12
CA PRO A 208 15.70 10.84 -3.04
C PRO A 208 17.23 10.82 -2.96
N GLU A 209 17.88 11.79 -3.61
CA GLU A 209 19.34 11.91 -3.62
C GLU A 209 19.94 12.00 -2.20
N ALA A 210 19.25 12.68 -1.28
CA ALA A 210 19.67 12.80 0.13
C ALA A 210 19.76 11.44 0.85
N LEU A 211 19.04 10.42 0.35
CA LEU A 211 19.05 9.05 0.86
C LEU A 211 19.62 8.07 -0.16
N ALA A 212 20.50 8.54 -1.05
CA ALA A 212 21.12 7.72 -2.08
C ALA A 212 21.67 6.41 -1.52
N ARG A 213 21.57 5.35 -2.31
CA ARG A 213 22.11 4.04 -2.00
C ARG A 213 23.64 4.10 -1.92
N ASP A 214 24.24 3.25 -1.09
CA ASP A 214 25.69 3.09 -1.06
C ASP A 214 26.18 2.73 -2.49
N PRO A 215 27.07 3.53 -3.10
CA PRO A 215 27.56 3.26 -4.46
C PRO A 215 28.34 1.95 -4.57
N ASN A 216 28.80 1.40 -3.44
CA ASN A 216 29.49 0.10 -3.38
C ASN A 216 28.52 -1.06 -3.05
N ALA A 217 27.23 -0.79 -2.88
CA ALA A 217 26.27 -1.86 -2.65
C ALA A 217 26.12 -2.71 -3.93
N PRO A 218 26.02 -4.05 -3.80
CA PRO A 218 25.85 -4.91 -4.96
C PRO A 218 24.56 -4.56 -5.70
N GLU A 219 24.57 -4.64 -7.03
CA GLU A 219 23.35 -4.48 -7.82
C GLU A 219 22.31 -5.54 -7.45
N HIS A 220 21.06 -5.14 -7.37
CA HIS A 220 19.99 -6.09 -7.09
C HIS A 220 19.63 -6.83 -8.39
N PRO A 221 19.62 -8.17 -8.40
CA PRO A 221 19.34 -8.95 -9.60
C PRO A 221 17.86 -8.84 -10.05
N ILE A 222 16.97 -8.37 -9.18
CA ILE A 222 15.54 -8.24 -9.43
C ILE A 222 15.20 -6.75 -9.47
N SER A 223 14.77 -6.28 -10.64
CA SER A 223 14.28 -4.92 -10.88
C SER A 223 12.83 -4.90 -11.39
N SER A 224 12.27 -6.07 -11.68
CA SER A 224 10.91 -6.27 -12.16
C SER A 224 10.31 -7.57 -11.62
N VAL A 225 9.01 -7.75 -11.80
CA VAL A 225 8.35 -9.03 -11.51
C VAL A 225 8.86 -10.11 -12.46
N GLU A 226 9.14 -9.74 -13.70
CA GLU A 226 9.68 -10.63 -14.74
C GLU A 226 11.04 -11.20 -14.34
N ASP A 227 11.97 -10.35 -13.84
CA ASP A 227 13.27 -10.81 -13.34
C ASP A 227 13.12 -11.80 -12.19
N MET A 228 12.16 -11.54 -11.29
CA MET A 228 11.88 -12.43 -10.18
C MET A 228 11.34 -13.78 -10.67
N LEU A 229 10.41 -13.78 -11.61
CA LEU A 229 9.84 -15.01 -12.17
C LEU A 229 10.90 -15.84 -12.89
N GLU A 230 11.79 -15.20 -13.65
CA GLU A 230 12.90 -15.86 -14.35
C GLU A 230 13.88 -16.48 -13.35
N MET A 231 14.24 -15.73 -12.31
CA MET A 231 15.12 -16.25 -11.24
C MET A 231 14.51 -17.47 -10.53
N MET A 232 13.22 -17.40 -10.15
CA MET A 232 12.53 -18.50 -9.48
C MET A 232 12.37 -19.72 -10.39
N SER A 233 12.05 -19.51 -11.66
CA SER A 233 11.99 -20.58 -12.66
C SER A 233 13.33 -21.27 -12.85
N SER A 234 14.44 -20.52 -12.83
CA SER A 234 15.79 -21.09 -12.89
C SER A 234 16.13 -22.00 -11.70
N MET A 235 15.45 -21.80 -10.57
CA MET A 235 15.54 -22.64 -9.36
C MET A 235 14.52 -23.79 -9.36
N GLY A 236 13.73 -23.95 -10.43
CA GLY A 236 12.68 -24.97 -10.54
C GLY A 236 11.40 -24.64 -9.76
N ILE A 237 11.21 -23.36 -9.39
CA ILE A 237 10.03 -22.88 -8.67
C ILE A 237 9.14 -22.12 -9.66
N GLU A 238 7.94 -22.65 -9.91
CA GLU A 238 6.91 -21.92 -10.65
C GLU A 238 6.13 -21.01 -9.71
N MET A 239 6.00 -19.74 -10.09
CA MET A 239 5.27 -18.73 -9.32
C MET A 239 4.07 -18.23 -10.12
N GLU A 240 2.95 -18.14 -9.45
CA GLU A 240 1.77 -17.44 -9.96
C GLU A 240 1.87 -15.94 -9.64
N THR A 241 1.19 -15.13 -10.43
CA THR A 241 1.08 -13.69 -10.24
C THR A 241 -0.37 -13.26 -10.17
N THR A 242 -0.60 -12.11 -9.57
CA THR A 242 -1.91 -11.45 -9.50
C THR A 242 -1.82 -10.13 -10.27
N GLU A 243 -2.83 -9.82 -11.08
CA GLU A 243 -2.90 -8.54 -11.76
C GLU A 243 -3.46 -7.45 -10.83
N PRO A 244 -3.02 -6.17 -10.96
CA PRO A 244 -3.53 -5.07 -10.14
C PRO A 244 -5.05 -4.91 -10.18
N GLU A 245 -5.68 -5.21 -11.32
CA GLU A 245 -7.12 -5.12 -11.52
C GLU A 245 -7.88 -6.17 -10.71
N GLU A 246 -7.29 -7.36 -10.52
CA GLU A 246 -7.85 -8.40 -9.64
C GLU A 246 -7.82 -7.94 -8.18
N VAL A 247 -6.71 -7.33 -7.75
CA VAL A 247 -6.59 -6.74 -6.40
C VAL A 247 -7.65 -5.65 -6.22
N ALA A 248 -7.81 -4.76 -7.20
CA ALA A 248 -8.79 -3.67 -7.14
C ALA A 248 -10.22 -4.21 -7.03
N SER A 249 -10.59 -5.17 -7.88
CA SER A 249 -11.92 -5.78 -7.90
C SER A 249 -12.24 -6.46 -6.56
N PHE A 250 -11.28 -7.23 -6.02
CA PHE A 250 -11.41 -7.86 -4.72
C PHE A 250 -11.54 -6.82 -3.60
N CYS A 251 -10.70 -5.79 -3.62
CA CYS A 251 -10.72 -4.71 -2.63
C CYS A 251 -12.09 -4.01 -2.57
N LEU A 252 -12.65 -3.62 -3.71
CA LEU A 252 -13.94 -2.94 -3.76
C LEU A 252 -15.08 -3.86 -3.26
N ALA A 253 -15.04 -5.14 -3.63
CA ALA A 253 -16.02 -6.12 -3.15
C ALA A 253 -16.00 -6.27 -1.63
N GLU A 254 -14.82 -6.30 -1.02
CA GLU A 254 -14.65 -6.43 0.43
C GLU A 254 -15.02 -5.11 1.18
N ILE A 255 -14.74 -3.96 0.58
CA ILE A 255 -15.19 -2.66 1.10
C ILE A 255 -16.74 -2.61 1.18
N LYS A 256 -17.43 -3.08 0.14
CA LYS A 256 -18.91 -3.15 0.12
C LYS A 256 -19.47 -4.03 1.23
N LYS A 257 -18.79 -5.12 1.58
CA LYS A 257 -19.12 -6.00 2.72
C LYS A 257 -18.73 -5.42 4.08
N SER A 258 -18.07 -4.27 4.09
CA SER A 258 -17.53 -3.63 5.31
C SER A 258 -16.48 -4.47 6.05
N ASN A 259 -15.75 -5.32 5.34
CA ASN A 259 -14.69 -6.13 5.95
C ASN A 259 -13.47 -5.27 6.33
N TYR A 260 -12.90 -5.59 7.50
CA TYR A 260 -11.65 -4.99 7.96
C TYR A 260 -10.44 -5.60 7.25
N TRP A 261 -10.36 -6.93 7.22
CA TRP A 261 -9.30 -7.67 6.57
C TRP A 261 -9.64 -7.88 5.09
N ILE A 262 -8.97 -7.16 4.21
CA ILE A 262 -9.06 -7.34 2.76
C ILE A 262 -7.86 -8.18 2.34
N ASN A 263 -8.01 -9.50 2.46
CA ASN A 263 -6.91 -10.44 2.37
C ASN A 263 -7.30 -11.70 1.56
N PRO A 264 -6.91 -11.78 0.29
CA PRO A 264 -7.01 -13.00 -0.49
C PRO A 264 -5.83 -13.94 -0.11
N VAL A 265 -6.00 -14.78 0.91
CA VAL A 265 -4.98 -15.74 1.34
C VAL A 265 -4.94 -16.98 0.45
N ASN A 266 -3.77 -17.59 0.32
CA ASN A 266 -3.59 -18.94 -0.15
C ASN A 266 -3.24 -19.89 1.02
N ASP A 267 -3.41 -21.18 0.80
CA ASP A 267 -3.24 -22.20 1.86
C ASP A 267 -1.85 -22.20 2.50
N LYS A 268 -0.78 -21.95 1.71
CA LYS A 268 0.59 -21.91 2.23
C LYS A 268 0.81 -20.71 3.18
N SER A 269 0.36 -19.54 2.77
CA SER A 269 0.47 -18.33 3.59
C SER A 269 -0.38 -18.44 4.86
N GLU A 270 -1.57 -19.05 4.78
CA GLU A 270 -2.42 -19.29 5.93
C GLU A 270 -1.76 -20.26 6.91
N GLN A 271 -1.16 -21.35 6.41
CA GLN A 271 -0.46 -22.32 7.27
C GLN A 271 0.75 -21.69 7.95
N ALA A 272 1.59 -20.96 7.21
CA ALA A 272 2.75 -20.27 7.77
C ALA A 272 2.36 -19.26 8.87
N PHE A 273 1.24 -18.58 8.70
CA PHE A 273 0.69 -17.68 9.73
C PHE A 273 0.22 -18.46 10.96
N LYS A 274 -0.51 -19.57 10.79
CA LYS A 274 -0.92 -20.43 11.91
C LYS A 274 0.27 -20.96 12.69
N ASP A 275 1.30 -21.44 12.01
CA ASP A 275 2.52 -21.95 12.64
C ASP A 275 3.24 -20.87 13.46
N ARG A 276 3.32 -19.63 12.93
CA ARG A 276 3.88 -18.50 13.65
C ARG A 276 3.07 -18.16 14.91
N VAL A 277 1.75 -18.11 14.81
CA VAL A 277 0.86 -17.83 15.97
C VAL A 277 0.99 -18.93 17.01
N GLU A 278 0.98 -20.21 16.59
CA GLU A 278 1.16 -21.35 17.48
C GLU A 278 2.49 -21.29 18.24
N SER A 279 3.58 -20.92 17.54
CA SER A 279 4.88 -20.78 18.19
C SER A 279 4.90 -19.72 19.30
N ILE A 280 4.15 -18.62 19.12
CA ILE A 280 3.99 -17.57 20.14
C ILE A 280 3.21 -18.10 21.33
N ILE A 281 2.11 -18.81 21.09
CA ILE A 281 1.23 -19.36 22.16
C ILE A 281 1.99 -20.41 22.99
N THR A 282 2.69 -21.33 22.31
CA THR A 282 3.42 -22.43 22.93
C THR A 282 4.80 -22.05 23.43
N ARG A 283 5.31 -20.86 23.07
CA ARG A 283 6.68 -20.39 23.37
C ARG A 283 7.76 -21.31 22.79
N SER A 284 7.46 -21.91 21.65
CA SER A 284 8.43 -22.70 20.88
C SER A 284 9.28 -21.82 19.94
N ASP A 285 10.27 -22.42 19.29
CA ASP A 285 11.10 -21.70 18.31
C ASP A 285 10.27 -21.15 17.16
N LEU A 286 10.74 -20.00 16.61
CA LEU A 286 10.12 -19.39 15.45
C LEU A 286 10.25 -20.30 14.23
N PRO A 287 9.13 -20.72 13.61
CA PRO A 287 9.19 -21.52 12.40
C PRO A 287 9.77 -20.72 11.24
N ASN A 288 10.54 -21.39 10.38
CA ASN A 288 10.99 -20.81 9.12
C ASN A 288 9.78 -20.74 8.17
N PRO A 289 9.39 -19.55 7.66
CA PRO A 289 8.27 -19.45 6.74
C PRO A 289 8.61 -20.08 5.40
N ASN A 290 8.10 -21.28 5.15
CA ASN A 290 8.33 -22.02 3.92
C ASN A 290 7.15 -21.75 2.96
N ILE A 291 7.20 -20.58 2.27
CA ILE A 291 6.12 -20.11 1.40
C ILE A 291 6.37 -20.37 -0.10
N PHE A 292 7.51 -20.97 -0.45
CA PHE A 292 7.88 -21.35 -1.82
C PHE A 292 7.78 -22.84 -2.07
#